data_128a6f211afb935c997721197cb0ad44
#
_entry.id   128a6f211afb935c997721197cb0ad44
#
_cell.length_a   1.000
_cell.length_b   1.000
_cell.length_c   1.000
_cell.angle_alpha   90.00
_cell.angle_beta   90.00
_cell.angle_gamma   90.00
#
_symmetry.space_group_name_H-M   'P 1'
#
loop_
_entity.id
_entity.type
_entity.pdbx_description
1 polymer ?
#
loop_
_entity_poly.entity_id
_entity_poly.type
_entity_poly.pdbx_seq_one_letter_code
_entity_poly.pdbx_strand_id
1 'polypeptide(L)'
;MKTNLKHIAVAAAIMAALPSVATAQEKFTVNGELGFVSDYVWRGADQNSGFSVQPSLTMSYAGFSLNVWGSQTLSKWEDGQGAKEVDINLSYSYKNFSVTVSDYWWAGANMPYGDYKNDHYFEGTLAYSFGEKFPLELSWSTFFAGGDKNENGDLMASTYISAAYPISLPADITLTPSVGFTPWESMYWDKAAFTDITLTASKDLKITDHFSIPLFIQFVAAPVYDRTYLLGGFSIGF
;
A
#
# COMPACT_ATOMS: atom_id res chain seq x y z
N MET A 1 -20.13 -7.98 26.17
CA MET A 1 -19.76 -8.54 24.83
C MET A 1 -18.49 -7.80 24.39
N LYS A 2 -17.35 -8.48 24.43
CA LYS A 2 -16.07 -7.90 23.99
C LYS A 2 -15.93 -8.25 22.50
N THR A 3 -16.22 -7.32 21.63
CA THR A 3 -15.96 -7.44 20.21
C THR A 3 -14.46 -7.32 19.99
N ASN A 4 -13.83 -8.41 19.59
CA ASN A 4 -12.44 -8.46 19.21
C ASN A 4 -12.27 -7.77 17.83
N LEU A 5 -11.75 -6.55 17.84
CA LEU A 5 -11.25 -5.88 16.63
C LEU A 5 -9.94 -6.56 16.19
N LYS A 6 -10.05 -7.62 15.40
CA LYS A 6 -8.87 -8.31 14.81
C LYS A 6 -8.94 -8.40 13.28
N HIS A 7 -9.70 -7.54 12.60
CA HIS A 7 -10.02 -7.75 11.18
C HIS A 7 -9.71 -6.55 10.30
N ILE A 8 -8.47 -6.08 10.24
CA ILE A 8 -8.06 -5.12 9.20
C ILE A 8 -6.60 -5.40 8.84
N ALA A 9 -6.33 -6.50 8.17
CA ALA A 9 -4.95 -6.80 7.76
C ALA A 9 -4.77 -7.12 6.27
N VAL A 10 -5.84 -7.15 5.46
CA VAL A 10 -5.75 -7.68 4.08
C VAL A 10 -5.75 -6.62 3.00
N ALA A 11 -6.21 -5.41 3.31
CA ALA A 11 -6.15 -4.31 2.34
C ALA A 11 -4.74 -3.67 2.26
N ALA A 12 -3.79 -4.13 3.07
CA ALA A 12 -2.50 -3.49 3.26
C ALA A 12 -1.48 -3.73 2.14
N ALA A 13 -1.68 -4.70 1.27
CA ALA A 13 -0.74 -4.96 0.17
C ALA A 13 -0.94 -4.03 -1.04
N ILE A 14 -2.01 -3.23 -1.07
CA ILE A 14 -2.36 -2.40 -2.24
C ILE A 14 -2.65 -0.95 -1.85
N MET A 15 -2.94 -0.67 -0.61
CA MET A 15 -2.90 0.69 -0.08
C MET A 15 -1.61 0.82 0.72
N ALA A 16 -0.78 1.80 0.39
CA ALA A 16 0.27 2.25 1.32
C ALA A 16 -0.37 2.26 2.70
N ALA A 17 0.05 1.35 3.57
CA ALA A 17 -0.64 0.94 4.79
C ALA A 17 -1.37 2.11 5.44
N LEU A 18 -2.70 2.22 5.20
CA LEU A 18 -3.49 3.08 6.05
C LEU A 18 -3.41 2.45 7.44
N PRO A 19 -2.75 3.08 8.39
CA PRO A 19 -2.63 2.50 9.71
C PRO A 19 -4.04 2.35 10.26
N SER A 20 -4.42 1.11 10.57
CA SER A 20 -5.62 0.88 11.37
C SER A 20 -5.57 1.79 12.59
N VAL A 21 -6.69 2.42 12.94
CA VAL A 21 -6.81 3.26 14.14
C VAL A 21 -6.32 2.46 15.35
N ALA A 22 -5.03 2.57 15.64
CA ALA A 22 -4.42 1.93 16.79
C ALA A 22 -4.66 2.83 17.99
N THR A 23 -5.55 2.41 18.89
CA THR A 23 -5.45 2.86 20.28
C THR A 23 -4.02 2.55 20.74
N ALA A 24 -3.33 3.54 21.32
CA ALA A 24 -1.94 3.42 21.75
C ALA A 24 -1.72 2.07 22.45
N GLN A 25 -1.07 1.13 21.78
CA GLN A 25 -0.85 -0.21 22.31
C GLN A 25 0.43 -0.13 23.16
N GLU A 26 0.28 -0.23 24.46
CA GLU A 26 1.43 -0.21 25.39
C GLU A 26 2.33 -1.45 25.27
N LYS A 27 1.91 -2.45 24.50
CA LYS A 27 2.65 -3.70 24.31
C LYS A 27 3.38 -3.69 22.96
N PHE A 28 4.67 -4.04 23.00
CA PHE A 28 5.45 -4.30 21.78
C PHE A 28 4.90 -5.52 21.05
N THR A 29 4.70 -5.40 19.74
CA THR A 29 4.26 -6.49 18.86
C THR A 29 5.17 -6.61 17.66
N VAL A 30 5.30 -7.84 17.16
CA VAL A 30 5.96 -8.17 15.91
C VAL A 30 5.00 -9.03 15.10
N ASN A 31 4.75 -8.66 13.85
CA ASN A 31 3.89 -9.39 12.94
C ASN A 31 4.64 -9.60 11.62
N GLY A 32 4.73 -10.84 11.20
CA GLY A 32 5.23 -11.20 9.88
C GLY A 32 4.09 -11.57 8.95
N GLU A 33 4.24 -11.27 7.66
CA GLU A 33 3.26 -11.62 6.63
C GLU A 33 3.99 -11.99 5.35
N LEU A 34 3.45 -12.96 4.62
CA LEU A 34 3.89 -13.33 3.29
C LEU A 34 2.69 -13.25 2.35
N GLY A 35 2.66 -12.20 1.53
CA GLY A 35 1.64 -11.96 0.51
C GLY A 35 1.97 -12.66 -0.81
N PHE A 36 0.91 -13.07 -1.53
CA PHE A 36 0.96 -13.62 -2.87
C PHE A 36 -0.08 -12.89 -3.72
N VAL A 37 0.35 -12.27 -4.81
CA VAL A 37 -0.51 -11.48 -5.68
C VAL A 37 -0.35 -11.89 -7.12
N SER A 38 -1.45 -11.90 -7.88
CA SER A 38 -1.44 -12.26 -9.29
C SER A 38 -0.75 -11.21 -10.16
N ASP A 39 -0.77 -9.97 -9.72
CA ASP A 39 -0.09 -8.84 -10.31
C ASP A 39 0.09 -7.73 -9.27
N TYR A 40 1.04 -6.81 -9.47
CA TYR A 40 1.27 -5.69 -8.58
C TYR A 40 1.00 -4.37 -9.31
N VAL A 41 -0.13 -3.76 -9.00
CA VAL A 41 -0.54 -2.44 -9.50
C VAL A 41 -0.52 -1.45 -8.35
N TRP A 42 0.29 -0.40 -8.46
CA TRP A 42 0.42 0.64 -7.45
C TRP A 42 -0.05 1.99 -7.99
N ARG A 43 -1.05 2.61 -7.36
CA ARG A 43 -1.63 3.91 -7.75
C ARG A 43 -2.03 3.98 -9.24
N GLY A 44 -2.59 2.88 -9.76
CA GLY A 44 -2.97 2.73 -11.16
C GLY A 44 -1.85 2.30 -12.11
N ALA A 45 -0.59 2.33 -11.68
CA ALA A 45 0.54 1.90 -12.48
C ALA A 45 0.87 0.41 -12.25
N ASP A 46 0.89 -0.38 -13.33
CA ASP A 46 1.41 -1.75 -13.32
C ASP A 46 2.93 -1.69 -13.09
N GLN A 47 3.40 -2.38 -12.06
CA GLN A 47 4.82 -2.47 -11.71
C GLN A 47 5.57 -3.52 -12.56
N ASN A 48 4.98 -3.94 -13.69
CA ASN A 48 5.49 -4.98 -14.60
C ASN A 48 5.85 -6.27 -13.88
N SER A 49 5.08 -6.60 -12.84
CA SER A 49 5.45 -7.66 -11.93
C SER A 49 4.85 -9.02 -12.32
N GLY A 50 3.56 -9.07 -12.72
CA GLY A 50 2.82 -10.33 -12.77
C GLY A 50 2.80 -10.99 -11.40
N PHE A 51 2.76 -12.33 -11.34
CA PHE A 51 2.71 -13.06 -10.07
C PHE A 51 3.93 -12.75 -9.19
N SER A 52 3.66 -12.23 -7.99
CA SER A 52 4.68 -11.73 -7.07
C SER A 52 4.48 -12.25 -5.65
N VAL A 53 5.60 -12.35 -4.93
CA VAL A 53 5.65 -12.66 -3.49
C VAL A 53 6.04 -11.39 -2.75
N GLN A 54 5.30 -11.07 -1.68
CA GLN A 54 5.41 -9.82 -0.95
C GLN A 54 5.58 -10.07 0.56
N PRO A 55 6.83 -10.29 1.03
CA PRO A 55 7.13 -10.42 2.45
C PRO A 55 6.99 -9.07 3.17
N SER A 56 6.51 -9.12 4.41
CA SER A 56 6.38 -7.96 5.29
C SER A 56 6.70 -8.32 6.73
N LEU A 57 7.38 -7.40 7.42
CA LEU A 57 7.64 -7.50 8.86
C LEU A 57 7.32 -6.16 9.51
N THR A 58 6.42 -6.18 10.50
CA THR A 58 5.98 -4.98 11.21
C THR A 58 6.26 -5.10 12.69
N MET A 59 6.93 -4.11 13.26
CA MET A 59 7.16 -3.93 14.70
C MET A 59 6.39 -2.71 15.18
N SER A 60 5.60 -2.84 16.25
CA SER A 60 4.78 -1.74 16.74
C SER A 60 4.89 -1.58 18.27
N TYR A 61 4.92 -0.32 18.72
CA TYR A 61 4.93 0.07 20.12
C TYR A 61 4.39 1.50 20.32
N ALA A 62 3.46 1.67 21.25
CA ALA A 62 2.97 2.99 21.69
C ALA A 62 2.56 3.94 20.57
N GLY A 63 1.89 3.42 19.53
CA GLY A 63 1.46 4.18 18.36
C GLY A 63 2.49 4.28 17.25
N PHE A 64 3.77 3.97 17.50
CA PHE A 64 4.79 3.84 16.47
C PHE A 64 4.72 2.47 15.79
N SER A 65 5.06 2.45 14.51
CA SER A 65 5.19 1.23 13.72
C SER A 65 6.36 1.36 12.76
N LEU A 66 7.24 0.37 12.75
CA LEU A 66 8.28 0.21 11.74
C LEU A 66 7.93 -1.01 10.92
N ASN A 67 7.73 -0.81 9.63
CA ASN A 67 7.45 -1.87 8.67
C ASN A 67 8.57 -1.96 7.64
N VAL A 68 9.01 -3.17 7.33
CA VAL A 68 9.83 -3.48 6.17
C VAL A 68 9.00 -4.38 5.28
N TRP A 69 8.80 -3.95 4.05
CA TRP A 69 8.04 -4.66 3.04
C TRP A 69 8.89 -4.84 1.79
N GLY A 70 8.58 -5.84 1.00
CA GLY A 70 9.20 -6.03 -0.29
C GLY A 70 8.28 -6.71 -1.27
N SER A 71 8.63 -6.63 -2.56
CA SER A 71 7.98 -7.35 -3.64
C SER A 71 9.01 -7.98 -4.56
N GLN A 72 8.81 -9.23 -4.91
CA GLN A 72 9.61 -9.94 -5.87
C GLN A 72 8.71 -10.65 -6.87
N THR A 73 8.80 -10.28 -8.15
CA THR A 73 8.09 -11.02 -9.19
C THR A 73 8.68 -12.40 -9.40
N LEU A 74 7.79 -13.35 -9.68
CA LEU A 74 8.15 -14.73 -10.02
C LEU A 74 7.81 -15.10 -11.47
N SER A 75 7.18 -14.23 -12.23
CA SER A 75 6.62 -14.58 -13.54
C SER A 75 7.13 -13.75 -14.73
N LYS A 76 7.29 -12.47 -14.59
CA LYS A 76 7.77 -11.62 -15.70
C LYS A 76 9.26 -11.30 -15.49
N TRP A 77 10.12 -11.90 -16.30
CA TRP A 77 11.56 -11.67 -16.27
C TRP A 77 11.97 -11.09 -17.61
N GLU A 78 12.03 -9.77 -17.69
CA GLU A 78 12.63 -9.09 -18.82
C GLU A 78 14.13 -8.90 -18.55
N ASP A 79 14.97 -9.22 -19.53
CA ASP A 79 16.44 -9.12 -19.44
C ASP A 79 17.08 -9.86 -18.24
N GLY A 80 16.43 -10.94 -17.77
CA GLY A 80 16.92 -11.73 -16.64
C GLY A 80 16.73 -11.08 -15.27
N GLN A 81 16.00 -9.97 -15.18
CA GLN A 81 15.70 -9.29 -13.94
C GLN A 81 14.18 -9.11 -13.78
N GLY A 82 13.61 -9.71 -12.76
CA GLY A 82 12.23 -9.46 -12.37
C GLY A 82 12.11 -8.14 -11.59
N ALA A 83 10.93 -7.54 -11.61
CA ALA A 83 10.64 -6.37 -10.78
C ALA A 83 10.83 -6.71 -9.30
N LYS A 84 11.54 -5.84 -8.59
CA LYS A 84 11.84 -5.96 -7.15
C LYS A 84 11.63 -4.61 -6.49
N GLU A 85 11.11 -4.65 -5.27
CA GLU A 85 10.91 -3.46 -4.45
C GLU A 85 11.24 -3.78 -2.99
N VAL A 86 11.79 -2.83 -2.29
CA VAL A 86 11.98 -2.87 -0.84
C VAL A 86 11.60 -1.52 -0.27
N ASP A 87 10.67 -1.53 0.68
CA ASP A 87 10.18 -0.33 1.36
C ASP A 87 10.46 -0.41 2.84
N ILE A 88 10.85 0.73 3.42
CA ILE A 88 10.94 0.93 4.86
C ILE A 88 9.98 2.04 5.25
N ASN A 89 9.01 1.71 6.10
CA ASN A 89 7.95 2.61 6.51
C ASN A 89 8.01 2.85 8.02
N LEU A 90 8.17 4.11 8.44
CA LEU A 90 8.04 4.52 9.83
C LEU A 90 6.76 5.33 10.00
N SER A 91 5.86 4.84 10.84
CA SER A 91 4.55 5.44 11.05
C SER A 91 4.33 5.80 12.53
N TYR A 92 3.52 6.82 12.75
CA TYR A 92 2.95 7.13 14.05
C TYR A 92 1.45 7.37 13.92
N SER A 93 0.67 6.69 14.74
CA SER A 93 -0.79 6.78 14.76
C SER A 93 -1.28 7.32 16.10
N TYR A 94 -2.16 8.30 16.06
CA TYR A 94 -2.84 8.85 17.23
C TYR A 94 -4.30 9.12 16.92
N LYS A 95 -5.19 8.43 17.62
CA LYS A 95 -6.64 8.47 17.35
C LYS A 95 -6.91 8.12 15.88
N ASN A 96 -7.50 9.06 15.17
CA ASN A 96 -7.90 8.93 13.78
C ASN A 96 -6.84 9.41 12.76
N PHE A 97 -5.73 9.96 13.25
CA PHE A 97 -4.64 10.45 12.41
C PHE A 97 -3.48 9.47 12.37
N SER A 98 -2.82 9.43 11.23
CA SER A 98 -1.51 8.82 11.10
C SER A 98 -0.60 9.63 10.21
N VAL A 99 0.70 9.56 10.52
CA VAL A 99 1.79 10.10 9.71
C VAL A 99 2.73 8.96 9.41
N THR A 100 3.14 8.84 8.14
CA THR A 100 4.13 7.85 7.71
C THR A 100 5.23 8.54 6.92
N VAL A 101 6.45 8.12 7.15
CA VAL A 101 7.59 8.39 6.27
C VAL A 101 8.00 7.06 5.66
N SER A 102 8.05 7.03 4.33
CA SER A 102 8.38 5.85 3.53
C SER A 102 9.66 6.09 2.75
N ASP A 103 10.49 5.07 2.67
CA ASP A 103 11.64 4.96 1.78
C ASP A 103 11.33 3.82 0.80
N TYR A 104 11.16 4.14 -0.46
CA TYR A 104 10.92 3.19 -1.55
C TYR A 104 12.21 2.99 -2.33
N TRP A 105 12.57 1.75 -2.57
CA TRP A 105 13.63 1.37 -3.47
C TRP A 105 13.14 0.38 -4.53
N TRP A 106 13.04 0.84 -5.78
CA TRP A 106 12.70 0.01 -6.92
C TRP A 106 13.98 -0.51 -7.57
N ALA A 107 14.24 -1.81 -7.41
CA ALA A 107 15.43 -2.43 -7.96
C ALA A 107 15.33 -2.60 -9.48
N GLY A 108 16.28 -2.03 -10.19
CA GLY A 108 16.49 -2.21 -11.62
C GLY A 108 17.95 -2.52 -11.94
N ALA A 109 18.23 -2.74 -13.21
CA ALA A 109 19.61 -2.82 -13.69
C ALA A 109 20.31 -1.47 -13.42
N ASN A 110 21.44 -1.50 -12.73
CA ASN A 110 22.22 -0.31 -12.34
C ASN A 110 21.56 0.61 -11.30
N MET A 111 20.64 0.10 -10.49
CA MET A 111 20.02 0.81 -9.37
C MET A 111 20.50 0.18 -8.04
N PRO A 112 21.72 0.50 -7.56
CA PRO A 112 22.23 -0.11 -6.34
C PRO A 112 21.48 0.43 -5.11
N TYR A 113 21.18 -0.44 -4.17
CA TYR A 113 20.48 -0.09 -2.93
C TYR A 113 21.14 1.07 -2.15
N GLY A 114 22.43 1.31 -2.30
CA GLY A 114 23.15 2.35 -1.57
C GLY A 114 23.09 3.76 -2.18
N ASP A 115 22.47 3.96 -3.34
CA ASP A 115 22.32 5.30 -3.94
C ASP A 115 21.03 5.98 -3.47
N TYR A 116 21.01 6.42 -2.22
CA TYR A 116 19.89 7.10 -1.59
C TYR A 116 19.51 8.44 -2.24
N LYS A 117 20.37 9.00 -3.09
CA LYS A 117 20.10 10.27 -3.75
C LYS A 117 19.26 10.12 -5.01
N ASN A 118 19.43 9.01 -5.73
CA ASN A 118 18.84 8.85 -7.05
C ASN A 118 17.87 7.66 -7.15
N ASP A 119 18.16 6.57 -6.44
CA ASP A 119 17.42 5.30 -6.59
C ASP A 119 16.44 5.05 -5.46
N HIS A 120 16.46 5.86 -4.39
CA HIS A 120 15.48 5.86 -3.33
C HIS A 120 14.50 7.02 -3.48
N TYR A 121 13.26 6.81 -3.07
CA TYR A 121 12.19 7.79 -3.12
C TYR A 121 11.59 7.95 -1.72
N PHE A 122 11.68 9.16 -1.16
CA PHE A 122 11.18 9.43 0.19
C PHE A 122 9.84 10.14 0.15
N GLU A 123 8.83 9.52 0.74
CA GLU A 123 7.46 10.03 0.77
C GLU A 123 6.99 10.30 2.20
N GLY A 124 6.31 11.41 2.39
CA GLY A 124 5.53 11.70 3.60
C GLY A 124 4.05 11.49 3.33
N THR A 125 3.39 10.70 4.16
CA THR A 125 1.94 10.48 4.07
C THR A 125 1.25 10.95 5.34
N LEU A 126 0.16 11.70 5.19
CA LEU A 126 -0.80 12.03 6.23
C LEU A 126 -2.12 11.35 5.92
N ALA A 127 -2.67 10.60 6.87
CA ALA A 127 -3.97 9.95 6.69
C ALA A 127 -4.93 10.23 7.86
N TYR A 128 -6.22 10.21 7.54
CA TYR A 128 -7.30 10.40 8.49
C TYR A 128 -8.45 9.42 8.22
N SER A 129 -8.89 8.73 9.28
CA SER A 129 -10.09 7.87 9.27
C SER A 129 -11.21 8.53 10.04
N PHE A 130 -12.38 8.65 9.42
CA PHE A 130 -13.56 9.25 10.09
C PHE A 130 -14.21 8.31 11.12
N GLY A 131 -13.75 7.06 11.20
CA GLY A 131 -14.19 6.06 12.18
C GLY A 131 -15.37 5.22 11.73
N GLU A 132 -15.79 4.29 12.57
CA GLU A 132 -16.74 3.20 12.22
C GLU A 132 -18.11 3.68 11.74
N LYS A 133 -18.61 4.82 12.24
CA LYS A 133 -19.93 5.34 11.84
C LYS A 133 -19.95 5.94 10.44
N PHE A 134 -18.83 6.42 9.99
CA PHE A 134 -18.61 6.95 8.65
C PHE A 134 -17.21 6.53 8.21
N PRO A 135 -17.06 5.32 7.67
CA PRO A 135 -15.76 4.71 7.45
C PRO A 135 -15.01 5.28 6.24
N LEU A 136 -15.10 6.57 6.00
CA LEU A 136 -14.30 7.27 5.01
C LEU A 136 -12.85 7.37 5.50
N GLU A 137 -11.93 7.04 4.63
CA GLU A 137 -10.50 7.18 4.84
C GLU A 137 -9.92 8.10 3.76
N LEU A 138 -9.13 9.09 4.18
CA LEU A 138 -8.47 10.02 3.29
C LEU A 138 -6.97 9.94 3.52
N SER A 139 -6.18 10.05 2.45
CA SER A 139 -4.73 10.20 2.56
C SER A 139 -4.19 11.27 1.62
N TRP A 140 -3.08 11.85 2.02
CA TRP A 140 -2.26 12.77 1.25
C TRP A 140 -0.81 12.32 1.35
N SER A 141 -0.23 11.94 0.24
CA SER A 141 1.14 11.45 0.12
C SER A 141 1.93 12.34 -0.82
N THR A 142 3.14 12.73 -0.44
CA THR A 142 3.99 13.59 -1.26
C THR A 142 5.45 13.14 -1.15
N PHE A 143 6.11 12.96 -2.28
CA PHE A 143 7.55 12.76 -2.31
C PHE A 143 8.27 14.04 -1.96
N PHE A 144 9.25 13.96 -1.06
CA PHE A 144 9.98 15.13 -0.57
C PHE A 144 11.49 15.05 -0.80
N ALA A 145 12.01 13.89 -1.22
CA ALA A 145 13.44 13.68 -1.50
C ALA A 145 13.66 12.44 -2.37
N GLY A 146 14.90 12.29 -2.86
CA GLY A 146 15.34 11.12 -3.62
C GLY A 146 15.19 11.27 -5.13
N GLY A 147 14.71 10.22 -5.78
CA GLY A 147 14.63 10.08 -7.23
C GLY A 147 13.45 10.79 -7.90
N ASP A 148 12.50 11.36 -7.15
CA ASP A 148 11.33 12.10 -7.68
C ASP A 148 11.74 13.45 -8.30
N LYS A 149 12.32 13.39 -9.51
CA LYS A 149 12.93 14.52 -10.20
C LYS A 149 12.40 14.69 -11.62
N ASN A 150 12.25 15.93 -12.06
CA ASN A 150 12.00 16.28 -13.44
C ASN A 150 13.28 16.17 -14.30
N GLU A 151 13.15 16.44 -15.61
CA GLU A 151 14.26 16.39 -16.56
C GLU A 151 15.41 17.37 -16.23
N ASN A 152 15.14 18.42 -15.47
CA ASN A 152 16.14 19.39 -15.02
C ASN A 152 16.85 18.95 -13.71
N GLY A 153 16.42 17.86 -13.11
CA GLY A 153 16.93 17.38 -11.82
C GLY A 153 16.28 18.03 -10.60
N ASP A 154 15.22 18.83 -10.77
CA ASP A 154 14.47 19.45 -9.69
C ASP A 154 13.46 18.46 -9.11
N LEU A 155 13.22 18.52 -7.81
CA LEU A 155 12.20 17.74 -7.12
C LEU A 155 10.80 18.08 -7.67
N MET A 156 10.06 17.07 -8.11
CA MET A 156 8.68 17.24 -8.61
C MET A 156 7.65 17.40 -7.48
N ALA A 157 7.97 16.89 -6.30
CA ALA A 157 7.04 16.75 -5.18
C ALA A 157 5.76 16.01 -5.61
N SER A 158 5.94 14.90 -6.33
CA SER A 158 4.85 14.08 -6.82
C SER A 158 3.90 13.72 -5.69
N THR A 159 2.62 14.05 -5.88
CA THR A 159 1.61 13.95 -4.82
C THR A 159 0.48 13.03 -5.27
N TYR A 160 0.07 12.19 -4.34
CA TYR A 160 -1.08 11.31 -4.49
C TYR A 160 -2.06 11.50 -3.34
N ILE A 161 -3.30 11.78 -3.68
CA ILE A 161 -4.41 11.94 -2.72
C ILE A 161 -5.35 10.77 -2.94
N SER A 162 -5.76 10.09 -1.87
CA SER A 162 -6.74 9.02 -1.99
C SER A 162 -7.93 9.19 -1.06
N ALA A 163 -9.06 8.62 -1.49
CA ALA A 163 -10.24 8.42 -0.67
C ALA A 163 -10.70 6.97 -0.82
N ALA A 164 -11.00 6.31 0.31
CA ALA A 164 -11.50 4.94 0.34
C ALA A 164 -12.69 4.84 1.31
N TYR A 165 -13.64 3.95 1.00
CA TYR A 165 -14.83 3.77 1.81
C TYR A 165 -15.15 2.28 2.01
N PRO A 166 -14.64 1.60 3.05
CA PRO A 166 -14.93 0.20 3.32
C PRO A 166 -16.39 -0.02 3.73
N ILE A 167 -17.05 -0.98 3.08
CA ILE A 167 -18.43 -1.36 3.26
C ILE A 167 -18.49 -2.82 3.70
N SER A 168 -19.01 -3.08 4.90
CA SER A 168 -19.22 -4.45 5.37
C SER A 168 -20.45 -5.05 4.69
N LEU A 169 -20.29 -6.18 4.02
CA LEU A 169 -21.33 -6.95 3.37
C LEU A 169 -21.61 -8.26 4.13
N PRO A 170 -22.75 -8.95 3.86
CA PRO A 170 -22.98 -10.30 4.37
C PRO A 170 -21.84 -11.26 4.05
N ALA A 171 -21.74 -12.35 4.81
CA ALA A 171 -20.71 -13.39 4.69
C ALA A 171 -19.29 -12.92 4.97
N ASP A 172 -19.13 -11.91 5.83
CA ASP A 172 -17.83 -11.35 6.25
C ASP A 172 -16.98 -10.84 5.07
N ILE A 173 -17.63 -10.29 4.05
CA ILE A 173 -16.98 -9.64 2.92
C ILE A 173 -16.91 -8.15 3.22
N THR A 174 -15.73 -7.55 2.98
CA THR A 174 -15.58 -6.10 2.93
C THR A 174 -15.40 -5.67 1.48
N LEU A 175 -16.23 -4.73 1.02
CA LEU A 175 -16.13 -4.10 -0.29
C LEU A 175 -15.61 -2.68 -0.10
N THR A 176 -14.47 -2.36 -0.72
CA THR A 176 -13.83 -1.06 -0.59
C THR A 176 -13.67 -0.39 -1.95
N PRO A 177 -14.59 0.50 -2.36
CA PRO A 177 -14.32 1.45 -3.42
C PRO A 177 -13.28 2.46 -2.96
N SER A 178 -12.37 2.83 -3.87
CA SER A 178 -11.42 3.91 -3.63
C SER A 178 -11.09 4.67 -4.91
N VAL A 179 -10.54 5.86 -4.76
CA VAL A 179 -10.12 6.74 -5.85
C VAL A 179 -8.81 7.40 -5.49
N GLY A 180 -7.91 7.49 -6.48
CA GLY A 180 -6.64 8.19 -6.41
C GLY A 180 -6.59 9.38 -7.35
N PHE A 181 -5.91 10.43 -6.93
CA PHE A 181 -5.82 11.70 -7.63
C PHE A 181 -4.44 12.32 -7.45
N THR A 182 -3.82 12.79 -8.54
CA THR A 182 -2.65 13.66 -8.50
C THR A 182 -3.07 15.11 -8.78
N PRO A 183 -2.70 16.10 -7.92
CA PRO A 183 -3.20 17.48 -8.03
C PRO A 183 -2.41 18.35 -9.02
N TRP A 184 -1.24 17.93 -9.46
CA TRP A 184 -0.37 18.65 -10.40
C TRP A 184 0.50 17.66 -11.20
N GLU A 185 1.39 18.20 -12.04
CA GLU A 185 2.43 17.43 -12.72
C GLU A 185 3.28 16.64 -11.72
N SER A 186 3.43 15.35 -11.97
CA SER A 186 4.04 14.40 -11.04
C SER A 186 4.56 13.18 -11.80
N MET A 187 5.24 12.26 -11.11
CA MET A 187 5.60 10.95 -11.67
C MET A 187 4.39 10.12 -12.13
N TYR A 188 3.17 10.45 -11.66
CA TYR A 188 1.95 9.74 -12.02
C TYR A 188 1.32 10.24 -13.32
N TRP A 189 1.39 11.55 -13.59
CA TRP A 189 0.81 12.18 -14.78
C TRP A 189 1.31 13.61 -14.96
N ASP A 190 1.17 14.13 -16.20
CA ASP A 190 1.65 15.45 -16.63
C ASP A 190 0.83 16.65 -16.11
N LYS A 191 -0.28 16.39 -15.42
CA LYS A 191 -1.20 17.40 -14.86
C LYS A 191 -2.11 16.79 -13.80
N ALA A 192 -2.94 17.61 -13.18
CA ALA A 192 -3.98 17.14 -12.26
C ALA A 192 -4.89 16.10 -12.94
N ALA A 193 -5.02 14.93 -12.35
CA ALA A 193 -5.80 13.81 -12.91
C ALA A 193 -6.19 12.77 -11.85
N PHE A 194 -7.27 12.04 -12.12
CA PHE A 194 -7.55 10.79 -11.40
C PHE A 194 -6.63 9.69 -11.93
N THR A 195 -5.78 9.17 -11.05
CA THR A 195 -4.80 8.13 -11.40
C THR A 195 -5.44 6.75 -11.46
N ASP A 196 -6.32 6.47 -10.48
CA ASP A 196 -6.99 5.19 -10.37
C ASP A 196 -8.35 5.31 -9.69
N ILE A 197 -9.23 4.37 -10.08
CA ILE A 197 -10.50 4.09 -9.41
C ILE A 197 -10.50 2.59 -9.15
N THR A 198 -10.61 2.19 -7.89
CA THR A 198 -10.52 0.78 -7.53
C THR A 198 -11.76 0.26 -6.82
N LEU A 199 -11.98 -1.03 -6.93
CA LEU A 199 -12.99 -1.75 -6.18
C LEU A 199 -12.37 -3.03 -5.66
N THR A 200 -12.15 -3.10 -4.35
CA THR A 200 -11.56 -4.26 -3.69
C THR A 200 -12.63 -5.02 -2.91
N ALA A 201 -12.74 -6.31 -3.15
CA ALA A 201 -13.51 -7.23 -2.30
C ALA A 201 -12.52 -8.08 -1.51
N SER A 202 -12.64 -8.09 -0.19
CA SER A 202 -11.78 -8.86 0.71
C SER A 202 -12.57 -9.71 1.67
N LYS A 203 -11.97 -10.82 2.10
CA LYS A 203 -12.55 -11.74 3.07
C LYS A 203 -11.48 -12.57 3.77
N ASP A 204 -11.63 -12.78 5.07
CA ASP A 204 -10.85 -13.75 5.81
C ASP A 204 -11.45 -15.16 5.63
N LEU A 205 -10.71 -16.04 4.93
CA LEU A 205 -11.08 -17.44 4.83
C LEU A 205 -10.65 -18.17 6.10
N LYS A 206 -11.61 -18.46 6.95
CA LYS A 206 -11.37 -19.21 8.19
C LYS A 206 -11.02 -20.66 7.86
N ILE A 207 -9.80 -21.08 8.18
CA ILE A 207 -9.31 -22.46 8.00
C ILE A 207 -9.50 -23.27 9.30
N THR A 208 -9.16 -22.65 10.44
CA THR A 208 -9.37 -23.21 11.78
C THR A 208 -9.89 -22.12 12.72
N ASP A 209 -10.17 -22.44 13.98
CA ASP A 209 -10.57 -21.44 14.98
C ASP A 209 -9.46 -20.42 15.30
N HIS A 210 -8.21 -20.72 14.93
CA HIS A 210 -7.04 -19.90 15.24
C HIS A 210 -6.26 -19.45 14.02
N PHE A 211 -6.68 -19.87 12.82
CA PHE A 211 -5.97 -19.53 11.57
C PHE A 211 -6.95 -19.19 10.46
N SER A 212 -6.75 -18.03 9.86
CA SER A 212 -7.48 -17.55 8.69
C SER A 212 -6.48 -17.12 7.61
N ILE A 213 -6.89 -17.25 6.37
CA ILE A 213 -6.16 -16.76 5.20
C ILE A 213 -6.94 -15.57 4.66
N PRO A 214 -6.39 -14.36 4.76
CA PRO A 214 -6.93 -13.19 4.10
C PRO A 214 -6.86 -13.34 2.57
N LEU A 215 -7.97 -13.10 1.90
CA LEU A 215 -8.11 -13.12 0.44
C LEU A 215 -8.64 -11.78 -0.06
N PHE A 216 -8.24 -11.41 -1.27
CA PHE A 216 -8.86 -10.27 -1.95
C PHE A 216 -8.93 -10.49 -3.47
N ILE A 217 -9.87 -9.78 -4.08
CA ILE A 217 -9.92 -9.52 -5.53
C ILE A 217 -10.08 -8.01 -5.69
N GLN A 218 -9.32 -7.43 -6.63
CA GLN A 218 -9.37 -6.01 -6.89
C GLN A 218 -9.52 -5.75 -8.39
N PHE A 219 -10.47 -4.89 -8.73
CA PHE A 219 -10.58 -4.25 -10.04
C PHE A 219 -9.96 -2.85 -9.93
N VAL A 220 -9.12 -2.49 -10.90
CA VAL A 220 -8.48 -1.18 -11.01
C VAL A 220 -8.77 -0.61 -12.40
N ALA A 221 -9.39 0.56 -12.46
CA ALA A 221 -9.41 1.40 -13.64
C ALA A 221 -8.36 2.50 -13.48
N ALA A 222 -7.43 2.61 -14.41
CA ALA A 222 -6.34 3.57 -14.40
C ALA A 222 -6.48 4.55 -15.60
N PRO A 223 -7.30 5.63 -15.46
CA PRO A 223 -7.65 6.51 -16.58
C PRO A 223 -6.45 7.18 -17.24
N VAL A 224 -5.44 7.56 -16.45
CA VAL A 224 -4.23 8.20 -16.97
C VAL A 224 -3.39 7.28 -17.85
N TYR A 225 -3.51 5.97 -17.69
CA TYR A 225 -2.80 4.97 -18.47
C TYR A 225 -3.67 4.30 -19.54
N ASP A 226 -4.98 4.65 -19.61
CA ASP A 226 -5.98 3.96 -20.45
C ASP A 226 -5.95 2.44 -20.26
N ARG A 227 -5.93 2.01 -19.01
CA ARG A 227 -5.79 0.60 -18.59
C ARG A 227 -6.81 0.21 -17.55
N THR A 228 -7.12 -1.08 -17.53
CA THR A 228 -7.86 -1.73 -16.47
C THR A 228 -7.17 -3.02 -16.07
N TYR A 229 -7.22 -3.33 -14.76
CA TYR A 229 -6.60 -4.54 -14.23
C TYR A 229 -7.61 -5.29 -13.35
N LEU A 230 -7.51 -6.60 -13.36
CA LEU A 230 -8.18 -7.48 -12.40
C LEU A 230 -7.11 -8.33 -11.75
N LEU A 231 -6.92 -8.15 -10.47
CA LEU A 231 -5.91 -8.86 -9.71
C LEU A 231 -6.52 -9.45 -8.44
N GLY A 232 -5.83 -10.39 -7.86
CA GLY A 232 -6.22 -11.00 -6.60
C GLY A 232 -5.01 -11.57 -5.88
N GLY A 233 -5.21 -11.85 -4.60
CA GLY A 233 -4.14 -12.38 -3.78
C GLY A 233 -4.63 -12.92 -2.46
N PHE A 234 -3.67 -13.42 -1.70
CA PHE A 234 -3.86 -13.89 -0.34
C PHE A 234 -2.59 -13.67 0.46
N SER A 235 -2.68 -13.71 1.79
CA SER A 235 -1.50 -13.65 2.63
C SER A 235 -1.53 -14.70 3.74
N ILE A 236 -0.34 -15.00 4.26
CA ILE A 236 -0.13 -15.88 5.41
C ILE A 236 0.59 -15.05 6.47
N GLY A 237 -0.08 -14.82 7.61
CA GLY A 237 0.46 -14.11 8.75
C GLY A 237 1.05 -15.07 9.81
N PHE A 238 2.08 -14.63 10.54
CA PHE A 238 2.74 -15.36 11.63
C PHE A 238 3.35 -14.43 12.68
#